data_110e0ed569c37f2cede8d702c0586f24
#
_entry.id   110e0ed569c37f2cede8d702c0586f24
#
_cell.length_a   1.000
_cell.length_b   1.000
_cell.length_c   1.000
_cell.angle_alpha   90.00
_cell.angle_beta   90.00
_cell.angle_gamma   90.00
#
_symmetry.space_group_name_H-M   'P 1'
#
loop_
_entity.id
_entity.type
_entity.pdbx_description
1 polymer ?
#
loop_
_entity_poly.entity_id
_entity_poly.type
_entity_poly.pdbx_seq_one_letter_code
_entity_poly.pdbx_strand_id
1 'polypeptide(L)'
;MWMTRASDNDVSMTIGLDIGGTKINGGVIDECGAILAKGRRDTPALDPAAIIHEAASLTRELSLEHKIDAVGVACAAFIDRAGSTVYFSPNLAWRDEPLQQRLESALGLPVTIENDANAAAWGEFRFGAADEAANMVMVTVGTGIGGGIVVDGVLMHGAFGVAAELGHMRVVPGGVRCGCGNRGCWEMYASGTALVREARDLVISGSPLAARLSELCGGDPSALSGPDVTRAAVEGDPAAVELLADLGVWIGEGVASVAAILDPELVVLGGGVSEAGVLLIDPALAAFRRQLTGRGHRPEARFALAKLGNDAGMIGAADLAARADR
;
A
#
# COMPACT_ATOMS: atom_id res chain seq x y z
N MET A 1 8.82 30.16 47.56
CA MET A 1 9.58 29.22 46.75
C MET A 1 8.60 28.61 45.74
N TRP A 2 8.49 29.23 44.59
CA TRP A 2 7.55 28.86 43.55
C TRP A 2 8.22 27.81 42.69
N MET A 3 7.65 26.60 42.70
CA MET A 3 8.02 25.57 41.74
C MET A 3 7.39 25.96 40.39
N THR A 4 8.23 26.36 39.47
CA THR A 4 7.91 26.46 38.05
C THR A 4 7.51 25.05 37.59
N ARG A 5 6.26 24.89 37.13
CA ARG A 5 5.85 23.74 36.36
C ARG A 5 6.80 23.62 35.17
N ALA A 6 7.38 22.43 35.00
CA ALA A 6 8.07 22.07 33.78
C ALA A 6 7.10 22.31 32.62
N SER A 7 7.59 23.02 31.63
CA SER A 7 6.89 23.31 30.39
C SER A 7 6.41 22.02 29.71
N ASP A 8 5.23 22.12 29.14
CA ASP A 8 4.64 21.14 28.23
C ASP A 8 5.73 20.51 27.36
N ASN A 9 5.79 19.18 27.37
CA ASN A 9 6.58 18.42 26.42
C ASN A 9 6.21 18.91 25.02
N ASP A 10 7.15 19.49 24.32
CA ASP A 10 7.04 19.86 22.92
C ASP A 10 7.03 18.53 22.14
N VAL A 11 5.86 17.89 22.07
CA VAL A 11 5.67 16.62 21.35
C VAL A 11 5.82 16.94 19.87
N SER A 12 6.82 16.36 19.24
CA SER A 12 7.06 16.49 17.81
C SER A 12 5.89 15.89 17.04
N MET A 13 5.21 16.70 16.24
CA MET A 13 4.10 16.27 15.41
C MET A 13 4.45 16.42 13.93
N THR A 14 4.06 15.45 13.15
CA THR A 14 4.28 15.45 11.70
C THR A 14 2.95 15.36 10.97
N ILE A 15 2.86 15.95 9.80
CA ILE A 15 1.74 15.68 8.90
C ILE A 15 2.16 14.60 7.92
N GLY A 16 1.33 13.55 7.81
CA GLY A 16 1.40 12.61 6.70
C GLY A 16 0.35 12.98 5.65
N LEU A 17 0.74 13.00 4.39
CA LEU A 17 -0.13 13.12 3.24
C LEU A 17 -0.07 11.81 2.45
N ASP A 18 -1.22 11.36 1.94
CA ASP A 18 -1.32 10.27 0.97
C ASP A 18 -2.00 10.83 -0.29
N ILE A 19 -1.23 10.98 -1.37
CA ILE A 19 -1.67 11.59 -2.62
C ILE A 19 -1.96 10.50 -3.65
N GLY A 20 -3.21 10.08 -3.70
CA GLY A 20 -3.71 9.18 -4.73
C GLY A 20 -4.25 9.91 -5.96
N GLY A 21 -4.60 9.14 -7.00
CA GLY A 21 -5.14 9.68 -8.26
C GLY A 21 -6.49 10.37 -8.14
N THR A 22 -7.24 10.16 -7.05
CA THR A 22 -8.59 10.73 -6.86
C THR A 22 -8.73 11.54 -5.59
N LYS A 23 -7.92 11.25 -4.57
CA LYS A 23 -8.01 11.86 -3.25
C LYS A 23 -6.62 12.14 -2.69
N ILE A 24 -6.52 13.23 -1.94
CA ILE A 24 -5.42 13.56 -1.04
C ILE A 24 -5.97 13.40 0.38
N ASN A 25 -5.46 12.43 1.12
CA ASN A 25 -5.73 12.28 2.54
C ASN A 25 -4.58 12.90 3.33
N GLY A 26 -4.86 13.51 4.47
CA GLY A 26 -3.84 14.05 5.34
C GLY A 26 -4.20 13.85 6.80
N GLY A 27 -3.18 13.73 7.65
CA GLY A 27 -3.38 13.63 9.09
C GLY A 27 -2.20 14.17 9.88
N VAL A 28 -2.50 14.68 11.07
CA VAL A 28 -1.49 15.01 12.09
C VAL A 28 -1.20 13.73 12.87
N ILE A 29 0.07 13.35 12.90
CA ILE A 29 0.54 12.10 13.49
C ILE A 29 1.52 12.43 14.62
N ASP A 30 1.34 11.81 15.78
CA ASP A 30 2.27 11.89 16.89
C ASP A 30 3.41 10.86 16.80
N GLU A 31 4.34 10.91 17.73
CA GLU A 31 5.50 10.01 17.80
C GLU A 31 5.13 8.52 18.00
N CYS A 32 3.92 8.25 18.46
CA CYS A 32 3.39 6.89 18.65
C CYS A 32 2.61 6.38 17.43
N GLY A 33 2.52 7.17 16.35
CA GLY A 33 1.74 6.83 15.16
C GLY A 33 0.23 7.07 15.31
N ALA A 34 -0.21 7.73 16.40
CA ALA A 34 -1.61 8.03 16.58
C ALA A 34 -2.03 9.24 15.73
N ILE A 35 -3.21 9.14 15.15
CA ILE A 35 -3.79 10.18 14.32
C ILE A 35 -4.58 11.14 15.19
N LEU A 36 -4.14 12.40 15.29
CA LEU A 36 -4.77 13.44 16.12
C LEU A 36 -5.82 14.24 15.34
N ALA A 37 -5.59 14.47 14.05
CA ALA A 37 -6.53 15.14 13.16
C ALA A 37 -6.45 14.55 11.76
N LYS A 38 -7.54 14.59 11.01
CA LYS A 38 -7.61 14.15 9.61
C LYS A 38 -8.31 15.15 8.73
N GLY A 39 -7.87 15.23 7.48
CA GLY A 39 -8.52 15.99 6.45
C GLY A 39 -8.42 15.30 5.10
N ARG A 40 -9.19 15.76 4.13
CA ARG A 40 -9.24 15.18 2.78
C ARG A 40 -9.56 16.21 1.73
N ARG A 41 -8.99 16.05 0.53
CA ARG A 41 -9.26 16.84 -0.68
C ARG A 41 -9.46 15.92 -1.87
N ASP A 42 -10.11 16.41 -2.91
CA ASP A 42 -10.11 15.76 -4.21
C ASP A 42 -8.77 16.04 -4.91
N THR A 43 -8.24 15.05 -5.63
CA THR A 43 -6.99 15.23 -6.37
C THR A 43 -7.27 15.77 -7.77
N PRO A 44 -6.75 16.96 -8.13
CA PRO A 44 -6.77 17.45 -9.51
C PRO A 44 -5.67 16.76 -10.34
N ALA A 45 -5.82 15.46 -10.60
CA ALA A 45 -4.78 14.55 -11.07
C ALA A 45 -4.05 14.98 -12.36
N LEU A 46 -4.68 15.81 -13.19
CA LEU A 46 -4.11 16.28 -14.47
C LEU A 46 -3.38 17.62 -14.35
N ASP A 47 -3.39 18.28 -13.19
CA ASP A 47 -2.74 19.56 -12.95
C ASP A 47 -1.74 19.48 -11.80
N PRO A 48 -0.42 19.33 -12.09
CA PRO A 48 0.61 19.26 -11.07
C PRO A 48 0.65 20.43 -10.09
N ALA A 49 0.33 21.65 -10.57
CA ALA A 49 0.34 22.84 -9.72
C ALA A 49 -0.86 22.86 -8.77
N ALA A 50 -2.02 22.44 -9.25
CA ALA A 50 -3.23 22.33 -8.45
C ALA A 50 -3.09 21.22 -7.38
N ILE A 51 -2.43 20.09 -7.68
CA ILE A 51 -2.15 19.05 -6.67
C ILE A 51 -1.34 19.64 -5.51
N ILE A 52 -0.28 20.38 -5.81
CA ILE A 52 0.57 21.02 -4.79
C ILE A 52 -0.22 22.05 -3.98
N HIS A 53 -1.08 22.83 -4.66
CA HIS A 53 -1.95 23.80 -3.99
C HIS A 53 -2.88 23.13 -2.98
N GLU A 54 -3.56 22.06 -3.38
CA GLU A 54 -4.48 21.31 -2.52
C GLU A 54 -3.76 20.62 -1.35
N ALA A 55 -2.60 19.99 -1.61
CA ALA A 55 -1.77 19.40 -0.58
C ALA A 55 -1.31 20.45 0.44
N ALA A 56 -0.83 21.62 -0.02
CA ALA A 56 -0.41 22.71 0.84
C ALA A 56 -1.60 23.35 1.60
N SER A 57 -2.75 23.47 0.97
CA SER A 57 -3.98 23.95 1.63
C SER A 57 -4.42 23.04 2.76
N LEU A 58 -4.45 21.72 2.52
CA LEU A 58 -4.78 20.72 3.53
C LEU A 58 -3.77 20.74 4.69
N THR A 59 -2.49 20.81 4.37
CA THR A 59 -1.42 20.90 5.39
C THR A 59 -1.61 22.12 6.29
N ARG A 60 -1.88 23.31 5.73
CA ARG A 60 -2.11 24.53 6.51
C ARG A 60 -3.32 24.42 7.42
N GLU A 61 -4.42 23.82 6.93
CA GLU A 61 -5.62 23.58 7.72
C GLU A 61 -5.32 22.68 8.92
N LEU A 62 -4.64 21.57 8.70
CA LEU A 62 -4.25 20.63 9.75
C LEU A 62 -3.25 21.23 10.75
N SER A 63 -2.48 22.24 10.34
CA SER A 63 -1.50 22.93 11.20
C SER A 63 -2.13 24.00 12.10
N LEU A 64 -3.41 24.32 11.99
CA LEU A 64 -4.02 25.43 12.74
C LEU A 64 -4.01 25.21 14.25
N GLU A 65 -4.15 23.97 14.69
CA GLU A 65 -4.26 23.57 16.11
C GLU A 65 -3.03 22.81 16.62
N HIS A 66 -2.05 22.56 15.72
CA HIS A 66 -0.89 21.73 16.02
C HIS A 66 0.39 22.38 15.50
N LYS A 67 1.45 22.33 16.31
CA LYS A 67 2.79 22.71 15.86
C LYS A 67 3.37 21.57 15.06
N ILE A 68 3.62 21.79 13.78
CA ILE A 68 4.12 20.79 12.86
C ILE A 68 5.59 21.04 12.56
N ASP A 69 6.41 20.00 12.68
CA ASP A 69 7.86 20.07 12.48
C ASP A 69 8.26 19.65 11.06
N ALA A 70 7.55 18.69 10.45
CA ALA A 70 7.81 18.20 9.09
C ALA A 70 6.56 17.63 8.42
N VAL A 71 6.63 17.39 7.11
CA VAL A 71 5.56 16.82 6.30
C VAL A 71 6.10 15.61 5.53
N GLY A 72 5.48 14.45 5.71
CA GLY A 72 5.72 13.27 4.90
C GLY A 72 4.65 13.10 3.82
N VAL A 73 5.06 12.73 2.63
CA VAL A 73 4.15 12.55 1.48
C VAL A 73 4.32 11.15 0.90
N ALA A 74 3.28 10.33 1.00
CA ALA A 74 3.14 9.09 0.26
C ALA A 74 2.46 9.38 -1.08
N CYS A 75 2.97 8.83 -2.17
CA CYS A 75 2.30 8.92 -3.47
C CYS A 75 2.58 7.71 -4.36
N ALA A 76 1.58 7.33 -5.17
CA ALA A 76 1.68 6.24 -6.15
C ALA A 76 2.57 6.67 -7.33
N ALA A 77 3.90 6.61 -7.15
CA ALA A 77 4.86 7.12 -8.11
C ALA A 77 6.23 6.44 -7.98
N PHE A 78 7.01 6.48 -9.05
CA PHE A 78 8.43 6.16 -9.04
C PHE A 78 9.21 7.39 -8.58
N ILE A 79 9.91 7.27 -7.46
CA ILE A 79 10.60 8.37 -6.79
C ILE A 79 12.10 8.10 -6.79
N ASP A 80 12.92 9.13 -6.92
CA ASP A 80 14.35 9.02 -6.85
C ASP A 80 14.82 8.58 -5.46
N ARG A 81 16.04 8.05 -5.36
CA ARG A 81 16.59 7.57 -4.10
C ARG A 81 16.71 8.67 -3.02
N ALA A 82 16.83 9.92 -3.43
CA ALA A 82 16.94 11.05 -2.51
C ALA A 82 15.59 11.43 -1.88
N GLY A 83 14.47 10.84 -2.36
CA GLY A 83 13.12 11.22 -1.91
C GLY A 83 12.79 12.67 -2.31
N SER A 84 13.24 13.13 -3.49
CA SER A 84 13.12 14.53 -3.90
C SER A 84 12.28 14.73 -5.16
N THR A 85 12.43 13.83 -6.13
CA THR A 85 11.86 13.97 -7.48
C THR A 85 11.00 12.77 -7.83
N VAL A 86 9.80 13.02 -8.28
CA VAL A 86 8.95 12.00 -8.90
C VAL A 86 9.36 11.86 -10.36
N TYR A 87 9.97 10.74 -10.73
CA TYR A 87 10.29 10.43 -12.13
C TYR A 87 9.01 10.30 -12.95
N PHE A 88 8.04 9.54 -12.44
CA PHE A 88 6.82 9.19 -13.14
C PHE A 88 5.74 8.76 -12.16
N SER A 89 4.50 9.18 -12.40
CA SER A 89 3.31 8.61 -11.75
C SER A 89 2.34 8.10 -12.82
N PRO A 90 1.80 6.89 -12.68
CA PRO A 90 0.80 6.36 -13.62
C PRO A 90 -0.55 7.08 -13.51
N ASN A 91 -0.87 7.62 -12.33
CA ASN A 91 -2.19 8.15 -12.00
C ASN A 91 -2.23 9.68 -11.90
N LEU A 92 -1.08 10.36 -11.94
CA LEU A 92 -0.93 11.80 -11.80
C LEU A 92 -0.09 12.35 -12.96
N ALA A 93 -0.31 13.59 -13.33
CA ALA A 93 0.41 14.21 -14.45
C ALA A 93 1.85 14.61 -14.10
N TRP A 94 2.48 13.92 -13.15
CA TRP A 94 3.86 14.15 -12.76
C TRP A 94 4.84 13.42 -13.67
N ARG A 95 5.82 14.19 -14.18
CA ARG A 95 6.95 13.71 -14.97
C ARG A 95 8.17 14.56 -14.62
N ASP A 96 9.21 13.93 -14.09
CA ASP A 96 10.41 14.61 -13.58
C ASP A 96 10.05 15.79 -12.64
N GLU A 97 9.06 15.55 -11.78
CA GLU A 97 8.47 16.58 -10.91
C GLU A 97 9.33 16.76 -9.63
N PRO A 98 9.91 17.94 -9.37
CA PRO A 98 10.69 18.22 -8.15
C PRO A 98 9.74 18.46 -6.96
N LEU A 99 8.97 17.43 -6.60
CA LEU A 99 7.83 17.52 -5.68
C LEU A 99 8.25 18.01 -4.29
N GLN A 100 9.37 17.49 -3.75
CA GLN A 100 9.89 17.92 -2.45
C GLN A 100 10.11 19.42 -2.43
N GLN A 101 10.92 19.96 -3.34
CA GLN A 101 11.27 21.38 -3.39
C GLN A 101 10.03 22.26 -3.54
N ARG A 102 9.07 21.83 -4.35
CA ARG A 102 7.83 22.60 -4.58
C ARG A 102 6.95 22.66 -3.34
N LEU A 103 6.81 21.55 -2.62
CA LEU A 103 6.06 21.49 -1.37
C LEU A 103 6.78 22.27 -0.25
N GLU A 104 8.08 22.12 -0.11
CA GLU A 104 8.87 22.92 0.86
C GLU A 104 8.72 24.43 0.61
N SER A 105 8.80 24.84 -0.67
CA SER A 105 8.58 26.25 -1.06
C SER A 105 7.18 26.74 -0.72
N ALA A 106 6.17 25.89 -0.84
CA ALA A 106 4.77 26.24 -0.57
C ALA A 106 4.42 26.23 0.93
N LEU A 107 5.12 25.41 1.73
CA LEU A 107 4.80 25.15 3.15
C LEU A 107 5.75 25.86 4.12
N GLY A 108 7.01 26.07 3.73
CA GLY A 108 8.05 26.56 4.63
C GLY A 108 8.46 25.53 5.70
N LEU A 109 8.18 24.25 5.46
CA LEU A 109 8.48 23.10 6.32
C LEU A 109 9.33 22.10 5.57
N PRO A 110 10.16 21.29 6.26
CA PRO A 110 10.85 20.15 5.66
C PRO A 110 9.84 19.15 5.10
N VAL A 111 10.11 18.60 3.91
CA VAL A 111 9.25 17.63 3.25
C VAL A 111 10.05 16.38 2.87
N THR A 112 9.50 15.21 3.17
CA THR A 112 10.01 13.91 2.69
C THR A 112 8.96 13.29 1.78
N ILE A 113 9.34 12.82 0.60
CA ILE A 113 8.42 12.10 -0.29
C ILE A 113 8.82 10.63 -0.39
N GLU A 114 7.82 9.75 -0.44
CA GLU A 114 7.98 8.31 -0.52
C GLU A 114 6.92 7.68 -1.43
N ASN A 115 7.26 6.53 -2.00
CA ASN A 115 6.26 5.69 -2.68
C ASN A 115 5.19 5.24 -1.69
N ASP A 116 3.93 5.16 -2.12
CA ASP A 116 2.78 4.84 -1.29
C ASP A 116 2.85 3.45 -0.63
N ALA A 117 3.29 2.43 -1.37
CA ALA A 117 3.45 1.07 -0.83
C ALA A 117 4.63 0.96 0.13
N ASN A 118 5.74 1.64 -0.15
CA ASN A 118 6.88 1.77 0.76
C ASN A 118 6.46 2.46 2.06
N ALA A 119 5.77 3.59 1.97
CA ALA A 119 5.27 4.32 3.13
C ALA A 119 4.31 3.46 3.96
N ALA A 120 3.39 2.73 3.30
CA ALA A 120 2.48 1.81 3.98
C ALA A 120 3.24 0.67 4.68
N ALA A 121 4.24 0.09 4.02
CA ALA A 121 5.09 -0.93 4.61
C ALA A 121 5.85 -0.40 5.83
N TRP A 122 6.38 0.81 5.75
CA TRP A 122 7.04 1.46 6.88
C TRP A 122 6.07 1.72 8.04
N GLY A 123 4.86 2.21 7.75
CA GLY A 123 3.82 2.40 8.76
C GLY A 123 3.48 1.11 9.51
N GLU A 124 3.24 0.02 8.77
CA GLU A 124 2.97 -1.31 9.35
C GLU A 124 4.18 -1.86 10.12
N PHE A 125 5.39 -1.59 9.66
CA PHE A 125 6.62 -1.96 10.36
C PHE A 125 6.78 -1.22 11.69
N ARG A 126 6.45 0.05 11.72
CA ARG A 126 6.64 0.90 12.91
C ARG A 126 5.52 0.81 13.94
N PHE A 127 4.28 0.72 13.48
CA PHE A 127 3.11 0.91 14.32
C PHE A 127 2.01 -0.14 14.12
N GLY A 128 2.20 -1.06 13.17
CA GLY A 128 1.17 -1.99 12.76
C GLY A 128 1.46 -3.44 13.07
N ALA A 129 1.64 -4.24 12.02
CA ALA A 129 1.68 -5.70 12.10
C ALA A 129 3.07 -6.30 12.40
N ALA A 130 4.14 -5.49 12.41
CA ALA A 130 5.50 -6.04 12.37
C ALA A 130 5.97 -6.73 13.64
N ASP A 131 5.39 -6.47 14.82
CA ASP A 131 5.75 -7.13 16.09
C ASP A 131 7.23 -7.55 16.15
N GLU A 132 8.17 -6.83 16.58
CA GLU A 132 9.60 -7.17 16.78
C GLU A 132 10.36 -7.75 15.54
N ALA A 133 9.73 -7.95 14.38
CA ALA A 133 10.41 -8.44 13.18
C ALA A 133 11.38 -7.38 12.64
N ALA A 134 12.64 -7.76 12.34
CA ALA A 134 13.60 -6.86 11.70
C ALA A 134 13.53 -6.93 10.16
N ASN A 135 13.04 -8.04 9.62
CA ASN A 135 12.98 -8.32 8.18
C ASN A 135 11.54 -8.60 7.76
N MET A 136 10.94 -7.68 7.05
CA MET A 136 9.53 -7.72 6.66
C MET A 136 9.36 -7.45 5.16
N VAL A 137 8.44 -8.18 4.55
CA VAL A 137 7.90 -7.87 3.23
C VAL A 137 6.41 -7.56 3.37
N MET A 138 5.99 -6.39 2.92
CA MET A 138 4.58 -6.07 2.77
C MET A 138 4.16 -6.22 1.31
N VAL A 139 3.00 -6.83 1.10
CA VAL A 139 2.32 -6.93 -0.19
C VAL A 139 0.96 -6.28 -0.05
N THR A 140 0.74 -5.19 -0.76
CA THR A 140 -0.57 -4.53 -0.80
C THR A 140 -1.37 -5.04 -1.99
N VAL A 141 -2.51 -5.68 -1.71
CA VAL A 141 -3.41 -6.25 -2.72
C VAL A 141 -4.62 -5.33 -2.88
N GLY A 142 -4.54 -4.46 -3.86
CA GLY A 142 -5.57 -3.48 -4.22
C GLY A 142 -5.95 -3.61 -5.68
N THR A 143 -6.11 -2.49 -6.39
CA THR A 143 -6.29 -2.45 -7.86
C THR A 143 -5.15 -3.18 -8.57
N GLY A 144 -3.90 -2.94 -8.13
CA GLY A 144 -2.70 -3.68 -8.51
C GLY A 144 -2.09 -4.40 -7.29
N ILE A 145 -0.81 -4.71 -7.40
CA ILE A 145 0.04 -5.15 -6.28
C ILE A 145 1.14 -4.13 -6.08
N GLY A 146 1.17 -3.54 -4.89
CA GLY A 146 2.32 -2.80 -4.39
C GLY A 146 3.16 -3.65 -3.44
N GLY A 147 4.35 -3.17 -3.14
CA GLY A 147 5.23 -3.82 -2.17
C GLY A 147 6.10 -2.82 -1.42
N GLY A 148 6.51 -3.22 -0.23
CA GLY A 148 7.55 -2.55 0.54
C GLY A 148 8.37 -3.58 1.29
N ILE A 149 9.66 -3.34 1.40
CA ILE A 149 10.62 -4.27 1.96
C ILE A 149 11.41 -3.57 3.06
N VAL A 150 11.46 -4.18 4.23
CA VAL A 150 12.32 -3.75 5.34
C VAL A 150 13.35 -4.84 5.60
N VAL A 151 14.62 -4.48 5.62
CA VAL A 151 15.74 -5.38 5.92
C VAL A 151 16.55 -4.79 7.05
N ASP A 152 16.78 -5.57 8.10
CA ASP A 152 17.48 -5.15 9.31
C ASP A 152 16.93 -3.82 9.89
N GLY A 153 15.62 -3.65 9.85
CA GLY A 153 14.93 -2.46 10.35
C GLY A 153 15.01 -1.23 9.43
N VAL A 154 15.50 -1.37 8.20
CA VAL A 154 15.66 -0.28 7.23
C VAL A 154 14.80 -0.51 5.99
N LEU A 155 14.05 0.51 5.58
CA LEU A 155 13.26 0.50 4.36
C LEU A 155 14.16 0.44 3.11
N MET A 156 13.89 -0.51 2.20
CA MET A 156 14.70 -0.76 1.03
C MET A 156 14.27 0.11 -0.16
N HIS A 157 15.07 1.09 -0.54
CA HIS A 157 14.82 1.92 -1.73
C HIS A 157 15.55 1.44 -2.99
N GLY A 158 16.58 0.60 -2.84
CA GLY A 158 17.47 0.22 -3.95
C GLY A 158 18.41 1.35 -4.38
N ALA A 159 19.12 1.13 -5.49
CA ALA A 159 20.12 2.08 -5.99
C ALA A 159 19.51 3.37 -6.57
N PHE A 160 18.34 3.26 -7.16
CA PHE A 160 17.66 4.35 -7.88
C PHE A 160 16.34 4.81 -7.23
N GLY A 161 15.98 4.27 -6.05
CA GLY A 161 14.74 4.62 -5.36
C GLY A 161 13.51 3.80 -5.76
N VAL A 162 13.63 2.83 -6.66
CA VAL A 162 12.51 2.10 -7.26
C VAL A 162 12.52 0.59 -6.93
N ALA A 163 13.06 0.21 -5.79
CA ALA A 163 12.97 -1.16 -5.30
C ALA A 163 11.54 -1.51 -4.86
N ALA A 164 11.32 -2.80 -4.60
CA ALA A 164 10.06 -3.34 -4.10
C ALA A 164 8.85 -3.25 -5.06
N GLU A 165 9.07 -3.05 -6.35
CA GLU A 165 8.04 -3.13 -7.39
C GLU A 165 7.58 -4.59 -7.61
N LEU A 166 7.10 -5.23 -6.53
CA LEU A 166 6.82 -6.67 -6.47
C LEU A 166 5.74 -7.08 -7.47
N GLY A 167 4.72 -6.24 -7.68
CA GLY A 167 3.65 -6.48 -8.63
C GLY A 167 4.12 -6.66 -10.06
N HIS A 168 5.31 -6.15 -10.39
CA HIS A 168 5.87 -6.24 -11.75
C HIS A 168 6.87 -7.40 -11.93
N MET A 169 7.06 -8.26 -10.92
CA MET A 169 7.76 -9.54 -11.12
C MET A 169 7.03 -10.38 -12.18
N ARG A 170 7.77 -10.91 -13.16
CA ARG A 170 7.20 -11.75 -14.21
C ARG A 170 7.04 -13.19 -13.74
N VAL A 171 5.82 -13.54 -13.35
CA VAL A 171 5.48 -14.90 -12.86
C VAL A 171 5.00 -15.83 -13.99
N VAL A 172 4.47 -15.25 -15.10
CA VAL A 172 4.03 -16.01 -16.27
C VAL A 172 4.69 -15.40 -17.54
N PRO A 173 5.85 -15.89 -17.97
CA PRO A 173 6.50 -15.40 -19.18
C PRO A 173 5.55 -15.44 -20.40
N GLY A 174 5.41 -14.30 -21.09
CA GLY A 174 4.50 -14.19 -22.25
C GLY A 174 3.01 -14.09 -21.92
N GLY A 175 2.65 -14.07 -20.63
CA GLY A 175 1.26 -14.03 -20.16
C GLY A 175 0.52 -12.72 -20.43
N VAL A 176 -0.44 -12.39 -19.56
CA VAL A 176 -1.32 -11.21 -19.69
C VAL A 176 -0.48 -9.91 -19.77
N ARG A 177 -0.89 -8.99 -20.65
CA ARG A 177 -0.23 -7.68 -20.77
C ARG A 177 -0.51 -6.83 -19.53
N CYS A 178 0.55 -6.24 -18.99
CA CYS A 178 0.51 -5.33 -17.86
C CYS A 178 0.58 -3.86 -18.33
N GLY A 179 0.01 -2.96 -17.53
CA GLY A 179 0.07 -1.52 -17.75
C GLY A 179 1.49 -0.95 -17.79
N CYS A 180 2.47 -1.60 -17.14
CA CYS A 180 3.88 -1.23 -17.21
C CYS A 180 4.54 -1.49 -18.59
N GLY A 181 3.80 -2.08 -19.54
CA GLY A 181 4.29 -2.43 -20.88
C GLY A 181 4.79 -3.86 -21.03
N ASN A 182 5.11 -4.55 -19.96
CA ASN A 182 5.55 -5.95 -19.93
C ASN A 182 4.38 -6.93 -20.06
N ARG A 183 4.69 -8.24 -20.03
CA ARG A 183 3.71 -9.33 -19.98
C ARG A 183 4.02 -10.28 -18.84
N GLY A 184 2.95 -10.77 -18.20
CA GLY A 184 3.04 -11.80 -17.17
C GLY A 184 3.49 -11.30 -15.80
N CYS A 185 3.31 -10.00 -15.52
CA CYS A 185 3.54 -9.41 -14.21
C CYS A 185 2.61 -10.04 -13.16
N TRP A 186 3.08 -10.20 -11.94
CA TRP A 186 2.37 -10.83 -10.84
C TRP A 186 1.01 -10.18 -10.55
N GLU A 187 0.92 -8.85 -10.57
CA GLU A 187 -0.35 -8.13 -10.37
C GLU A 187 -1.46 -8.53 -11.35
N MET A 188 -1.10 -9.00 -12.55
CA MET A 188 -2.07 -9.44 -13.54
C MET A 188 -2.79 -10.73 -13.16
N TYR A 189 -2.32 -11.40 -12.09
CA TYR A 189 -2.86 -12.68 -11.60
C TYR A 189 -3.28 -12.61 -10.13
N ALA A 190 -2.65 -11.75 -9.33
CA ALA A 190 -2.78 -11.73 -7.87
C ALA A 190 -3.34 -10.40 -7.31
N SER A 191 -3.92 -9.53 -8.16
CA SER A 191 -4.52 -8.26 -7.72
C SER A 191 -6.05 -8.31 -7.64
N GLY A 192 -6.66 -7.29 -7.03
CA GLY A 192 -8.11 -7.11 -7.04
C GLY A 192 -8.67 -6.94 -8.46
N THR A 193 -7.91 -6.30 -9.38
CA THR A 193 -8.30 -6.24 -10.80
C THR A 193 -8.32 -7.64 -11.45
N ALA A 194 -7.36 -8.50 -11.11
CA ALA A 194 -7.36 -9.88 -11.57
C ALA A 194 -8.57 -10.64 -11.02
N LEU A 195 -8.87 -10.52 -9.73
CA LEU A 195 -10.04 -11.12 -9.08
C LEU A 195 -11.35 -10.72 -9.78
N VAL A 196 -11.52 -9.41 -10.04
CA VAL A 196 -12.73 -8.90 -10.72
C VAL A 196 -12.82 -9.42 -12.16
N ARG A 197 -11.71 -9.52 -12.88
CA ARG A 197 -11.68 -10.07 -14.22
C ARG A 197 -12.18 -11.52 -14.23
N GLU A 198 -11.63 -12.38 -13.39
CA GLU A 198 -12.03 -13.79 -13.29
C GLU A 198 -13.52 -13.94 -12.89
N ALA A 199 -13.97 -13.10 -11.93
CA ALA A 199 -15.37 -13.07 -11.51
C ALA A 199 -16.30 -12.66 -12.66
N ARG A 200 -15.93 -11.65 -13.45
CA ARG A 200 -16.69 -11.21 -14.62
C ARG A 200 -16.73 -12.28 -15.71
N ASP A 201 -15.61 -12.92 -15.98
CA ASP A 201 -15.53 -14.01 -16.96
C ASP A 201 -16.42 -15.18 -16.55
N LEU A 202 -16.50 -15.50 -15.26
CA LEU A 202 -17.40 -16.53 -14.73
C LEU A 202 -18.88 -16.14 -14.94
N VAL A 203 -19.25 -14.88 -14.70
CA VAL A 203 -20.62 -14.38 -14.96
C VAL A 203 -20.93 -14.41 -16.46
N ILE A 204 -20.00 -13.96 -17.32
CA ILE A 204 -20.15 -13.97 -18.79
C ILE A 204 -20.33 -15.38 -19.33
N SER A 205 -19.69 -16.38 -18.73
CA SER A 205 -19.80 -17.77 -19.14
C SER A 205 -21.22 -18.36 -18.92
N GLY A 206 -22.06 -17.66 -18.14
CA GLY A 206 -23.40 -18.17 -17.77
C GLY A 206 -23.34 -19.35 -16.81
N SER A 207 -22.23 -19.54 -16.09
CA SER A 207 -22.08 -20.63 -15.12
C SER A 207 -23.16 -20.56 -14.04
N PRO A 208 -23.84 -21.68 -13.71
CA PRO A 208 -24.76 -21.74 -12.57
C PRO A 208 -24.09 -21.35 -11.24
N LEU A 209 -22.77 -21.55 -11.12
CA LEU A 209 -21.99 -21.16 -9.95
C LEU A 209 -21.89 -19.65 -9.78
N ALA A 210 -22.05 -18.87 -10.86
CA ALA A 210 -21.99 -17.42 -10.84
C ALA A 210 -23.33 -16.74 -10.49
N ALA A 211 -24.36 -17.48 -10.06
CA ALA A 211 -25.70 -16.95 -9.85
C ALA A 211 -25.69 -15.75 -8.86
N ARG A 212 -24.98 -15.86 -7.74
CA ARG A 212 -24.88 -14.78 -6.74
C ARG A 212 -24.09 -13.57 -7.27
N LEU A 213 -23.00 -13.79 -7.96
CA LEU A 213 -22.20 -12.73 -8.59
C LEU A 213 -23.01 -11.99 -9.67
N SER A 214 -23.78 -12.74 -10.48
CA SER A 214 -24.67 -12.17 -11.49
C SER A 214 -25.79 -11.32 -10.85
N GLU A 215 -26.37 -11.78 -9.76
CA GLU A 215 -27.37 -11.01 -8.99
C GLU A 215 -26.78 -9.68 -8.48
N LEU A 216 -25.57 -9.72 -7.89
CA LEU A 216 -24.89 -8.54 -7.31
C LEU A 216 -24.60 -7.44 -8.36
N CYS A 217 -24.35 -7.83 -9.61
CA CYS A 217 -24.13 -6.89 -10.71
C CYS A 217 -25.39 -6.61 -11.56
N GLY A 218 -26.57 -7.11 -11.14
CA GLY A 218 -27.82 -6.92 -11.89
C GLY A 218 -27.81 -7.53 -13.28
N GLY A 219 -26.96 -8.55 -13.51
CA GLY A 219 -26.76 -9.20 -14.79
C GLY A 219 -25.81 -8.46 -15.75
N ASP A 220 -25.27 -7.32 -15.36
CA ASP A 220 -24.21 -6.60 -16.11
C ASP A 220 -22.83 -6.90 -15.49
N PRO A 221 -22.01 -7.78 -16.10
CA PRO A 221 -20.70 -8.12 -15.56
C PRO A 221 -19.79 -6.91 -15.37
N SER A 222 -19.96 -5.84 -16.18
CA SER A 222 -19.12 -4.63 -16.09
C SER A 222 -19.34 -3.87 -14.78
N ALA A 223 -20.50 -4.01 -14.15
CA ALA A 223 -20.82 -3.38 -12.87
C ALA A 223 -20.23 -4.12 -11.65
N LEU A 224 -19.76 -5.38 -11.83
CA LEU A 224 -19.19 -6.16 -10.72
C LEU A 224 -17.87 -5.55 -10.25
N SER A 225 -17.75 -5.35 -8.94
CA SER A 225 -16.57 -4.76 -8.29
C SER A 225 -15.86 -5.75 -7.36
N GLY A 226 -14.61 -5.44 -6.96
CA GLY A 226 -13.85 -6.24 -5.99
C GLY A 226 -14.56 -6.39 -4.64
N PRO A 227 -15.08 -5.30 -4.04
CA PRO A 227 -15.90 -5.39 -2.82
C PRO A 227 -17.12 -6.30 -2.94
N ASP A 228 -17.76 -6.40 -4.12
CA ASP A 228 -18.89 -7.32 -4.33
C ASP A 228 -18.45 -8.77 -4.28
N VAL A 229 -17.31 -9.11 -4.89
CA VAL A 229 -16.76 -10.48 -4.84
C VAL A 229 -16.35 -10.82 -3.41
N THR A 230 -15.64 -9.91 -2.72
CA THR A 230 -15.24 -10.12 -1.32
C THR A 230 -16.46 -10.31 -0.42
N ARG A 231 -17.50 -9.49 -0.59
CA ARG A 231 -18.75 -9.62 0.17
C ARG A 231 -19.44 -10.97 -0.09
N ALA A 232 -19.57 -11.39 -1.35
CA ALA A 232 -20.15 -12.68 -1.70
C ALA A 232 -19.39 -13.84 -1.05
N ALA A 233 -18.07 -13.79 -1.05
CA ALA A 233 -17.23 -14.80 -0.40
C ALA A 233 -17.43 -14.84 1.12
N VAL A 234 -17.50 -13.68 1.79
CA VAL A 234 -17.77 -13.58 3.24
C VAL A 234 -19.18 -14.10 3.56
N GLU A 235 -20.15 -13.92 2.65
CA GLU A 235 -21.50 -14.49 2.76
C GLU A 235 -21.53 -16.01 2.48
N GLY A 236 -20.43 -16.61 2.05
CA GLY A 236 -20.27 -18.05 1.81
C GLY A 236 -20.63 -18.50 0.40
N ASP A 237 -20.68 -17.59 -0.58
CA ASP A 237 -20.86 -17.98 -1.98
C ASP A 237 -19.69 -18.86 -2.48
N PRO A 238 -19.94 -20.09 -2.95
CA PRO A 238 -18.85 -21.01 -3.27
C PRO A 238 -17.93 -20.51 -4.39
N ALA A 239 -18.48 -19.84 -5.42
CA ALA A 239 -17.67 -19.33 -6.52
C ALA A 239 -16.76 -18.17 -6.07
N ALA A 240 -17.29 -17.24 -5.27
CA ALA A 240 -16.52 -16.14 -4.74
C ALA A 240 -15.42 -16.62 -3.77
N VAL A 241 -15.71 -17.65 -2.96
CA VAL A 241 -14.70 -18.30 -2.07
C VAL A 241 -13.61 -18.95 -2.90
N GLU A 242 -13.93 -19.67 -3.98
CA GLU A 242 -12.97 -20.29 -4.89
C GLU A 242 -12.08 -19.23 -5.55
N LEU A 243 -12.67 -18.15 -6.07
CA LEU A 243 -11.93 -17.05 -6.69
C LEU A 243 -10.94 -16.38 -5.72
N LEU A 244 -11.33 -16.19 -4.46
CA LEU A 244 -10.41 -15.66 -3.43
C LEU A 244 -9.33 -16.67 -3.05
N ALA A 245 -9.65 -17.95 -3.03
CA ALA A 245 -8.66 -19.00 -2.76
C ALA A 245 -7.62 -19.06 -3.88
N ASP A 246 -8.03 -18.97 -5.13
CA ASP A 246 -7.13 -18.93 -6.29
C ASP A 246 -6.24 -17.67 -6.26
N LEU A 247 -6.80 -16.53 -5.91
CA LEU A 247 -6.04 -15.31 -5.69
C LEU A 247 -4.99 -15.50 -4.58
N GLY A 248 -5.39 -16.12 -3.46
CA GLY A 248 -4.48 -16.49 -2.37
C GLY A 248 -3.34 -17.38 -2.82
N VAL A 249 -3.63 -18.37 -3.69
CA VAL A 249 -2.58 -19.23 -4.25
C VAL A 249 -1.55 -18.41 -5.04
N TRP A 250 -2.00 -17.52 -5.93
CA TRP A 250 -1.10 -16.63 -6.67
C TRP A 250 -0.25 -15.75 -5.75
N ILE A 251 -0.85 -15.22 -4.66
CA ILE A 251 -0.12 -14.45 -3.66
C ILE A 251 0.95 -15.31 -2.99
N GLY A 252 0.59 -16.49 -2.51
CA GLY A 252 1.51 -17.37 -1.79
C GLY A 252 2.69 -17.85 -2.63
N GLU A 253 2.46 -18.17 -3.91
CA GLU A 253 3.51 -18.58 -4.86
C GLU A 253 4.47 -17.43 -5.18
N GLY A 254 3.94 -16.21 -5.38
CA GLY A 254 4.77 -15.03 -5.58
C GLY A 254 5.60 -14.69 -4.33
N VAL A 255 5.00 -14.75 -3.15
CA VAL A 255 5.70 -14.55 -1.88
C VAL A 255 6.79 -15.60 -1.66
N ALA A 256 6.57 -16.86 -2.05
CA ALA A 256 7.60 -17.90 -1.96
C ALA A 256 8.82 -17.58 -2.84
N SER A 257 8.59 -16.97 -4.00
CA SER A 257 9.67 -16.48 -4.88
C SER A 257 10.43 -15.32 -4.25
N VAL A 258 9.73 -14.38 -3.62
CA VAL A 258 10.33 -13.27 -2.87
C VAL A 258 11.13 -13.78 -1.67
N ALA A 259 10.59 -14.77 -0.94
CA ALA A 259 11.25 -15.38 0.21
C ALA A 259 12.52 -16.15 -0.16
N ALA A 260 12.62 -16.66 -1.38
CA ALA A 260 13.85 -17.28 -1.88
C ALA A 260 15.00 -16.27 -2.09
N ILE A 261 14.70 -14.97 -2.14
CA ILE A 261 15.66 -13.88 -2.37
C ILE A 261 15.95 -13.14 -1.07
N LEU A 262 14.91 -12.82 -0.28
CA LEU A 262 14.98 -11.89 0.85
C LEU A 262 14.96 -12.58 2.22
N ASP A 263 14.49 -13.82 2.30
CA ASP A 263 14.35 -14.60 3.56
C ASP A 263 13.69 -13.79 4.70
N PRO A 264 12.47 -13.26 4.52
CA PRO A 264 11.84 -12.41 5.51
C PRO A 264 11.35 -13.22 6.73
N GLU A 265 11.31 -12.58 7.90
CA GLU A 265 10.69 -13.12 9.12
C GLU A 265 9.16 -12.99 9.08
N LEU A 266 8.68 -11.93 8.40
CA LEU A 266 7.27 -11.58 8.35
C LEU A 266 6.84 -11.16 6.95
N VAL A 267 5.68 -11.65 6.54
CA VAL A 267 4.94 -11.19 5.37
C VAL A 267 3.65 -10.52 5.84
N VAL A 268 3.46 -9.26 5.48
CA VAL A 268 2.23 -8.51 5.79
C VAL A 268 1.40 -8.37 4.52
N LEU A 269 0.15 -8.85 4.55
CA LEU A 269 -0.80 -8.67 3.48
C LEU A 269 -1.72 -7.49 3.80
N GLY A 270 -1.71 -6.46 2.96
CA GLY A 270 -2.55 -5.28 3.09
C GLY A 270 -3.35 -5.00 1.82
N GLY A 271 -3.98 -3.82 1.76
CA GLY A 271 -4.84 -3.40 0.65
C GLY A 271 -6.27 -3.93 0.77
N GLY A 272 -7.19 -3.41 -0.06
CA GLY A 272 -8.62 -3.67 0.10
C GLY A 272 -9.03 -5.14 0.00
N VAL A 273 -8.29 -5.97 -0.73
CA VAL A 273 -8.61 -7.41 -0.83
C VAL A 273 -8.27 -8.15 0.46
N SER A 274 -7.33 -7.65 1.28
CA SER A 274 -6.99 -8.26 2.56
C SER A 274 -8.14 -8.24 3.59
N GLU A 275 -9.19 -7.44 3.36
CA GLU A 275 -10.43 -7.46 4.14
C GLU A 275 -11.16 -8.82 4.09
N ALA A 276 -10.86 -9.67 3.09
CA ALA A 276 -11.33 -11.05 3.02
C ALA A 276 -10.78 -11.94 4.17
N GLY A 277 -9.78 -11.47 4.91
CA GLY A 277 -9.25 -12.12 6.09
C GLY A 277 -8.73 -13.52 5.81
N VAL A 278 -9.25 -14.51 6.55
CA VAL A 278 -8.82 -15.92 6.46
C VAL A 278 -9.09 -16.53 5.08
N LEU A 279 -10.10 -16.07 4.36
CA LEU A 279 -10.40 -16.56 3.00
C LEU A 279 -9.28 -16.26 2.01
N LEU A 280 -8.45 -15.26 2.27
CA LEU A 280 -7.28 -14.91 1.46
C LEU A 280 -5.99 -15.45 2.07
N ILE A 281 -5.77 -15.24 3.38
CA ILE A 281 -4.48 -15.53 4.01
C ILE A 281 -4.20 -17.03 4.13
N ASP A 282 -5.21 -17.85 4.39
CA ASP A 282 -5.02 -19.30 4.56
C ASP A 282 -4.59 -19.98 3.25
N PRO A 283 -5.25 -19.76 2.09
CA PRO A 283 -4.79 -20.26 0.80
C PRO A 283 -3.39 -19.72 0.43
N ALA A 284 -3.10 -18.44 0.73
CA ALA A 284 -1.80 -17.85 0.47
C ALA A 284 -0.69 -18.54 1.29
N LEU A 285 -0.91 -18.74 2.58
CA LEU A 285 0.04 -19.44 3.46
C LEU A 285 0.23 -20.91 3.03
N ALA A 286 -0.85 -21.59 2.65
CA ALA A 286 -0.77 -22.97 2.17
C ALA A 286 0.05 -23.07 0.87
N ALA A 287 -0.16 -22.16 -0.07
CA ALA A 287 0.60 -22.10 -1.32
C ALA A 287 2.08 -21.72 -1.07
N PHE A 288 2.33 -20.73 -0.22
CA PHE A 288 3.68 -20.36 0.21
C PHE A 288 4.45 -21.57 0.76
N ARG A 289 3.87 -22.29 1.72
CA ARG A 289 4.49 -23.48 2.31
C ARG A 289 4.79 -24.56 1.29
N ARG A 290 3.90 -24.76 0.33
CA ARG A 290 4.08 -25.75 -0.75
C ARG A 290 5.24 -25.39 -1.68
N GLN A 291 5.48 -24.08 -1.92
CA GLN A 291 6.48 -23.59 -2.86
C GLN A 291 7.78 -23.10 -2.22
N LEU A 292 7.82 -22.98 -0.88
CA LEU A 292 8.99 -22.49 -0.18
C LEU A 292 10.21 -23.36 -0.45
N THR A 293 11.29 -22.75 -0.91
CA THR A 293 12.59 -23.40 -1.11
C THR A 293 13.12 -23.94 0.23
N GLY A 294 13.50 -25.21 0.29
CA GLY A 294 13.99 -25.85 1.51
C GLY A 294 12.91 -26.13 2.55
N ARG A 295 11.62 -26.20 2.12
CA ARG A 295 10.48 -26.49 3.00
C ARG A 295 10.71 -27.72 3.86
N GLY A 296 10.29 -27.66 5.11
CA GLY A 296 10.50 -28.71 6.10
C GLY A 296 11.90 -28.78 6.72
N HIS A 297 12.85 -27.94 6.24
CA HIS A 297 14.24 -27.93 6.71
C HIS A 297 14.74 -26.52 7.10
N ARG A 298 13.86 -25.53 7.11
CA ARG A 298 14.15 -24.13 7.48
C ARG A 298 12.97 -23.51 8.23
N PRO A 299 13.19 -22.42 9.00
CA PRO A 299 12.11 -21.58 9.49
C PRO A 299 11.26 -21.01 8.34
N GLU A 300 10.00 -20.73 8.64
CA GLU A 300 9.05 -20.15 7.70
C GLU A 300 8.71 -18.72 8.13
N ALA A 301 8.52 -17.82 7.15
CA ALA A 301 7.98 -16.51 7.42
C ALA A 301 6.59 -16.61 8.05
N ARG A 302 6.33 -15.76 9.06
CA ARG A 302 4.98 -15.56 9.58
C ARG A 302 4.17 -14.74 8.58
N PHE A 303 2.86 -14.99 8.50
CA PHE A 303 1.93 -14.16 7.73
C PHE A 303 1.03 -13.39 8.69
N ALA A 304 0.81 -12.12 8.39
CA ALA A 304 -0.10 -11.25 9.13
C ALA A 304 -0.91 -10.38 8.15
N LEU A 305 -2.09 -9.96 8.60
CA LEU A 305 -2.83 -8.90 7.92
C LEU A 305 -2.37 -7.54 8.43
N ALA A 306 -2.38 -6.55 7.53
CA ALA A 306 -2.11 -5.16 7.88
C ALA A 306 -3.09 -4.66 8.94
N LYS A 307 -2.61 -3.86 9.89
CA LYS A 307 -3.41 -3.34 11.02
C LYS A 307 -3.83 -1.88 10.82
N LEU A 308 -3.06 -1.09 10.08
CA LEU A 308 -3.31 0.35 9.90
C LEU A 308 -4.29 0.67 8.76
N GLY A 309 -4.63 -0.34 7.94
CA GLY A 309 -5.59 -0.20 6.86
C GLY A 309 -5.20 0.90 5.86
N ASN A 310 -6.17 1.73 5.48
CA ASN A 310 -5.96 2.81 4.51
C ASN A 310 -5.13 3.99 5.04
N ASP A 311 -4.80 4.01 6.32
CA ASP A 311 -4.00 5.07 6.94
C ASP A 311 -2.50 4.75 6.96
N ALA A 312 -2.12 3.52 6.60
CA ALA A 312 -0.76 3.03 6.69
C ALA A 312 0.24 3.93 5.93
N GLY A 313 -0.08 4.33 4.69
CA GLY A 313 0.76 5.20 3.88
C GLY A 313 0.96 6.59 4.51
N MET A 314 -0.13 7.18 4.99
CA MET A 314 -0.11 8.49 5.67
C MET A 314 0.71 8.44 6.96
N ILE A 315 0.50 7.42 7.82
CA ILE A 315 1.23 7.24 9.08
C ILE A 315 2.71 6.98 8.81
N GLY A 316 3.02 6.10 7.85
CA GLY A 316 4.40 5.77 7.50
C GLY A 316 5.16 6.95 6.92
N ALA A 317 4.54 7.74 6.04
CA ALA A 317 5.14 8.95 5.49
C ALA A 317 5.46 9.97 6.59
N ALA A 318 4.55 10.17 7.55
CA ALA A 318 4.78 11.06 8.69
C ALA A 318 5.99 10.63 9.53
N ASP A 319 6.10 9.32 9.89
CA ASP A 319 7.25 8.81 10.66
C ASP A 319 8.56 8.91 9.87
N LEU A 320 8.53 8.69 8.55
CA LEU A 320 9.71 8.89 7.70
C LEU A 320 10.18 10.34 7.73
N ALA A 321 9.27 11.32 7.64
CA ALA A 321 9.61 12.74 7.72
C ALA A 321 10.14 13.11 9.12
N ALA A 322 9.57 12.59 10.20
CA ALA A 322 10.05 12.82 11.56
C ALA A 322 11.48 12.30 11.82
N ARG A 323 11.97 11.40 10.94
CA ARG A 323 13.30 10.76 11.06
C ARG A 323 14.32 11.27 10.06
N ALA A 324 13.92 12.05 9.07
CA ALA A 324 14.80 12.52 7.99
C ALA A 324 15.96 13.40 8.52
N ASP A 325 15.77 14.07 9.65
CA ASP A 325 16.74 14.98 10.28
C ASP A 325 17.51 14.34 11.46
N ARG A 326 17.37 13.01 11.68
CA ARG A 326 18.08 12.29 12.75
C ARG A 326 19.06 11.27 12.19
#